data_3ecd6ba2c870512d841541bbab2b53ab
#
_entry.id   3ecd6ba2c870512d841541bbab2b53ab
#
_cell.length_a   1.000
_cell.length_b   1.000
_cell.length_c   1.000
_cell.angle_alpha   90.00
_cell.angle_beta   90.00
_cell.angle_gamma   90.00
#
_symmetry.space_group_name_H-M   'P 1'
#
loop_
_entity.id
_entity.type
_entity.pdbx_description
1 polymer ?
#
loop_
_entity_poly.entity_id
_entity_poly.type
_entity_poly.pdbx_seq_one_letter_code
_entity_poly.pdbx_strand_id
1 'polypeptide(L)'
;MHTQSPALRELSGDRETIVRLLYSIASKNEVERYLRIFSTANKFAVIKVGGAILTNELDDLALSLTFLHRVGLYPIVLHGAGPQLNEILEREGVVPDYSDGIRITDAATLRVARRVFLEENQKLVEKLESLGSRARPIPLGVFSASYLDQERYGLVGKIERVDKEPIESAIRAGCLPILTSLALSEDGQILNV
;
A
#
# COMPACT_ATOMS: atom_id res chain seq x y z
N MET A 1 -4.74 18.04 -33.81
CA MET A 1 -4.47 18.85 -32.62
C MET A 1 -5.25 18.21 -31.46
N HIS A 2 -4.58 17.38 -30.61
CA HIS A 2 -5.22 16.83 -29.43
C HIS A 2 -5.20 17.90 -28.33
N THR A 3 -6.35 18.49 -28.09
CA THR A 3 -6.55 19.36 -26.91
C THR A 3 -6.48 18.49 -25.66
N GLN A 4 -5.41 18.63 -24.90
CA GLN A 4 -5.31 18.01 -23.57
C GLN A 4 -6.47 18.53 -22.69
N SER A 5 -7.08 17.62 -21.92
CA SER A 5 -8.13 17.92 -20.95
C SER A 5 -7.67 19.00 -19.95
N PRO A 6 -8.59 19.90 -19.49
CA PRO A 6 -8.27 20.90 -18.46
C PRO A 6 -7.59 20.31 -17.21
N ALA A 7 -8.03 19.12 -16.77
CA ALA A 7 -7.43 18.40 -15.64
C ALA A 7 -5.97 17.98 -15.88
N LEU A 8 -5.60 17.65 -17.13
CA LEU A 8 -4.19 17.35 -17.49
C LEU A 8 -3.31 18.60 -17.52
N ARG A 9 -3.89 19.78 -17.81
CA ARG A 9 -3.16 21.06 -17.73
C ARG A 9 -2.93 21.49 -16.29
N GLU A 10 -3.89 21.27 -15.42
CA GLU A 10 -3.80 21.58 -13.97
C GLU A 10 -2.73 20.69 -13.30
N LEU A 11 -2.73 19.38 -13.59
CA LEU A 11 -1.71 18.43 -13.14
C LEU A 11 -0.30 18.77 -13.66
N SER A 12 -0.16 19.33 -14.85
CA SER A 12 1.13 19.77 -15.37
C SER A 12 1.66 21.03 -14.66
N GLY A 13 0.77 21.93 -14.25
CA GLY A 13 1.11 23.14 -13.48
C GLY A 13 1.56 22.84 -12.06
N ASP A 14 0.87 21.95 -11.36
CA ASP A 14 1.23 21.51 -10.02
C ASP A 14 2.60 20.81 -10.02
N ARG A 15 2.82 19.89 -10.97
CA ARG A 15 4.10 19.21 -11.14
C ARG A 15 5.25 20.18 -11.39
N GLU A 16 5.06 21.16 -12.28
CA GLU A 16 6.07 22.16 -12.59
C GLU A 16 6.38 23.05 -11.37
N THR A 17 5.36 23.46 -10.64
CA THR A 17 5.51 24.25 -9.41
C THR A 17 6.28 23.48 -8.35
N ILE A 18 5.97 22.20 -8.15
CA ILE A 18 6.65 21.35 -7.18
C ILE A 18 8.11 21.11 -7.58
N VAL A 19 8.37 20.83 -8.87
CA VAL A 19 9.74 20.70 -9.37
C VAL A 19 10.54 21.99 -9.17
N ARG A 20 9.94 23.16 -9.39
CA ARG A 20 10.57 24.47 -9.10
C ARG A 20 10.86 24.65 -7.61
N LEU A 21 9.94 24.26 -6.73
CA LEU A 21 10.16 24.27 -5.28
C LEU A 21 11.31 23.36 -4.87
N LEU A 22 11.37 22.14 -5.42
CA LEU A 22 12.47 21.22 -5.17
C LEU A 22 13.82 21.85 -5.59
N TYR A 23 13.88 22.52 -6.76
CA TYR A 23 15.07 23.23 -7.21
C TYR A 23 15.45 24.42 -6.33
N SER A 24 14.51 24.99 -5.57
CA SER A 24 14.79 26.11 -4.64
C SER A 24 15.39 25.65 -3.31
N ILE A 25 15.15 24.40 -2.90
CA ILE A 25 15.57 23.87 -1.59
C ILE A 25 16.71 22.83 -1.67
N ALA A 26 16.97 22.27 -2.85
CA ALA A 26 18.03 21.29 -3.08
C ALA A 26 18.89 21.67 -4.28
N SER A 27 20.12 21.13 -4.35
CA SER A 27 20.97 21.38 -5.50
C SER A 27 20.34 20.83 -6.79
N LYS A 28 20.51 21.55 -7.91
CA LYS A 28 19.99 21.16 -9.22
C LYS A 28 20.38 19.71 -9.56
N ASN A 29 21.62 19.32 -9.28
CA ASN A 29 22.14 17.98 -9.56
C ASN A 29 21.44 16.89 -8.75
N GLU A 30 21.07 17.16 -7.49
CA GLU A 30 20.33 16.22 -6.65
C GLU A 30 18.91 16.03 -7.15
N VAL A 31 18.21 17.14 -7.42
CA VAL A 31 16.84 17.09 -7.95
C VAL A 31 16.81 16.34 -9.29
N GLU A 32 17.71 16.67 -10.23
CA GLU A 32 17.80 15.98 -11.52
C GLU A 32 18.18 14.50 -11.37
N ARG A 33 19.03 14.16 -10.41
CA ARG A 33 19.38 12.76 -10.12
C ARG A 33 18.16 12.00 -9.63
N TYR A 34 17.39 12.55 -8.68
CA TYR A 34 16.17 11.92 -8.17
C TYR A 34 15.08 11.84 -9.26
N LEU A 35 14.84 12.91 -10.00
CA LEU A 35 13.86 12.90 -11.10
C LEU A 35 14.24 11.87 -12.18
N ARG A 36 15.54 11.71 -12.51
CA ARG A 36 16.02 10.68 -13.43
C ARG A 36 15.81 9.26 -12.87
N ILE A 37 16.14 9.02 -11.59
CA ILE A 37 15.92 7.72 -10.96
C ILE A 37 14.45 7.33 -11.02
N PHE A 38 13.53 8.27 -10.82
CA PHE A 38 12.10 8.02 -10.83
C PHE A 38 11.47 8.07 -12.24
N SER A 39 12.02 8.83 -13.19
CA SER A 39 11.45 8.97 -14.54
C SER A 39 11.96 7.94 -15.56
N THR A 40 13.15 7.39 -15.37
CA THR A 40 13.75 6.42 -16.31
C THR A 40 13.63 4.98 -15.88
N ALA A 41 13.17 4.74 -14.67
CA ALA A 41 13.07 3.40 -14.14
C ALA A 41 11.60 2.95 -14.16
N ASN A 42 11.34 1.83 -14.82
CA ASN A 42 10.27 0.90 -14.45
C ASN A 42 10.47 0.38 -13.01
N LYS A 43 11.01 1.21 -12.12
CA LYS A 43 11.31 0.92 -10.72
C LYS A 43 10.38 1.74 -9.87
N PHE A 44 9.40 1.08 -9.31
CA PHE A 44 8.46 1.68 -8.38
C PHE A 44 9.05 1.62 -6.97
N ALA A 45 8.87 2.69 -6.19
CA ALA A 45 9.13 2.65 -4.77
C ALA A 45 8.04 1.82 -4.08
N VAL A 46 8.44 0.95 -3.15
CA VAL A 46 7.50 0.26 -2.26
C VAL A 46 7.56 0.94 -0.91
N ILE A 47 6.41 1.43 -0.45
CA ILE A 47 6.25 2.05 0.85
C ILE A 47 5.53 1.07 1.76
N LYS A 48 6.23 0.55 2.76
CA LYS A 48 5.61 -0.26 3.82
C LYS A 48 5.07 0.65 4.91
N VAL A 49 3.77 0.54 5.18
CA VAL A 49 3.06 1.31 6.20
C VAL A 49 2.66 0.41 7.35
N GLY A 50 3.12 0.70 8.55
CA GLY A 50 2.68 0.01 9.77
C GLY A 50 1.24 0.39 10.14
N GLY A 51 0.50 -0.53 10.76
CA GLY A 51 -0.88 -0.26 11.18
C GLY A 51 -1.02 0.95 12.13
N ALA A 52 -0.01 1.22 12.97
CA ALA A 52 -0.02 2.39 13.86
C ALA A 52 -0.09 3.72 13.09
N ILE A 53 0.55 3.81 11.92
CA ILE A 53 0.49 5.02 11.07
C ILE A 53 -0.91 5.21 10.50
N LEU A 54 -1.58 4.11 10.11
CA LEU A 54 -2.98 4.19 9.64
C LEU A 54 -3.94 4.67 10.72
N THR A 55 -3.65 4.38 12.00
CA THR A 55 -4.48 4.85 13.13
C THR A 55 -4.20 6.32 13.48
N ASN A 56 -2.91 6.68 13.59
CA ASN A 56 -2.52 7.93 14.23
C ASN A 56 -2.15 9.05 13.24
N GLU A 57 -1.74 8.69 12.02
CA GLU A 57 -1.12 9.61 11.05
C GLU A 57 -1.71 9.45 9.64
N LEU A 58 -2.97 8.98 9.54
CA LEU A 58 -3.61 8.70 8.24
C LEU A 58 -3.67 9.94 7.35
N ASP A 59 -3.94 11.11 7.93
CA ASP A 59 -4.06 12.37 7.20
C ASP A 59 -2.72 12.79 6.58
N ASP A 60 -1.65 12.74 7.36
CA ASP A 60 -0.30 13.11 6.92
C ASP A 60 0.25 12.11 5.89
N LEU A 61 -0.03 10.81 6.08
CA LEU A 61 0.29 9.78 5.10
C LEU A 61 -0.43 10.04 3.78
N ALA A 62 -1.74 10.27 3.82
CA ALA A 62 -2.54 10.50 2.62
C ALA A 62 -2.13 11.79 1.88
N LEU A 63 -1.81 12.87 2.60
CA LEU A 63 -1.27 14.10 2.03
C LEU A 63 0.07 13.84 1.32
N SER A 64 0.97 13.09 1.95
CA SER A 64 2.28 12.75 1.37
C SER A 64 2.15 11.89 0.12
N LEU A 65 1.28 10.87 0.14
CA LEU A 65 1.00 10.01 -1.02
C LEU A 65 0.32 10.80 -2.15
N THR A 66 -0.61 11.71 -1.81
CA THR A 66 -1.26 12.61 -2.78
C THR A 66 -0.25 13.52 -3.45
N PHE A 67 0.69 14.07 -2.68
CA PHE A 67 1.80 14.84 -3.24
C PHE A 67 2.61 14.03 -4.26
N LEU A 68 3.02 12.80 -3.90
CA LEU A 68 3.76 11.92 -4.81
C LEU A 68 2.95 11.63 -6.08
N HIS A 69 1.66 11.33 -5.94
CA HIS A 69 0.77 11.09 -7.07
C HIS A 69 0.67 12.30 -8.02
N ARG A 70 0.52 13.51 -7.49
CA ARG A 70 0.43 14.76 -8.28
C ARG A 70 1.71 15.07 -9.06
N VAL A 71 2.87 14.71 -8.54
CA VAL A 71 4.14 14.85 -9.27
C VAL A 71 4.41 13.73 -10.27
N GLY A 72 3.47 12.78 -10.42
CA GLY A 72 3.57 11.66 -11.35
C GLY A 72 4.40 10.49 -10.83
N LEU A 73 4.59 10.40 -9.52
CA LEU A 73 5.18 9.25 -8.84
C LEU A 73 4.06 8.36 -8.30
N TYR A 74 4.13 7.08 -8.57
CA TYR A 74 3.12 6.11 -8.18
C TYR A 74 3.75 5.03 -7.29
N PRO A 75 4.02 5.32 -6.01
CA PRO A 75 4.56 4.31 -5.11
C PRO A 75 3.55 3.19 -4.88
N ILE A 76 4.07 1.98 -4.72
CA ILE A 76 3.30 0.83 -4.26
C ILE A 76 3.18 0.93 -2.76
N VAL A 77 1.97 1.01 -2.23
CA VAL A 77 1.74 1.06 -0.78
C VAL A 77 1.36 -0.34 -0.29
N LEU A 78 2.14 -0.87 0.64
CA LEU A 78 1.85 -2.12 1.34
C LEU A 78 1.63 -1.82 2.81
N HIS A 79 0.43 -2.06 3.32
CA HIS A 79 0.13 -1.76 4.72
C HIS A 79 -0.15 -3.01 5.55
N GLY A 80 0.17 -2.90 6.84
CA GLY A 80 -0.27 -3.81 7.89
C GLY A 80 -1.45 -3.22 8.67
N ALA A 81 -2.04 -4.02 9.57
CA ALA A 81 -3.12 -3.61 10.47
C ALA A 81 -3.01 -4.29 11.85
N GLY A 82 -1.79 -4.53 12.32
CA GLY A 82 -1.54 -5.27 13.56
C GLY A 82 -2.23 -4.68 14.80
N PRO A 83 -2.07 -3.39 15.11
CA PRO A 83 -2.74 -2.73 16.24
C PRO A 83 -4.27 -2.82 16.16
N GLN A 84 -4.85 -2.52 15.00
CA GLN A 84 -6.30 -2.57 14.78
C GLN A 84 -6.83 -3.99 14.94
N LEU A 85 -6.07 -4.98 14.44
CA LEU A 85 -6.42 -6.39 14.61
C LEU A 85 -6.38 -6.80 16.08
N ASN A 86 -5.38 -6.37 16.85
CA ASN A 86 -5.31 -6.65 18.28
C ASN A 86 -6.54 -6.10 19.02
N GLU A 87 -6.87 -4.84 18.77
CA GLU A 87 -8.01 -4.17 19.39
C GLU A 87 -9.33 -4.91 19.14
N ILE A 88 -9.54 -5.38 17.92
CA ILE A 88 -10.77 -6.11 17.57
C ILE A 88 -10.77 -7.50 18.18
N LEU A 89 -9.66 -8.24 18.15
CA LEU A 89 -9.55 -9.55 18.78
C LEU A 89 -9.82 -9.46 20.28
N GLU A 90 -9.24 -8.48 20.96
CA GLU A 90 -9.49 -8.25 22.41
C GLU A 90 -10.96 -7.93 22.70
N ARG A 91 -11.62 -7.13 21.88
CA ARG A 91 -13.07 -6.85 22.00
C ARG A 91 -13.93 -8.11 21.79
N GLU A 92 -13.48 -9.03 20.95
CA GLU A 92 -14.14 -10.31 20.69
C GLU A 92 -13.74 -11.39 21.74
N GLY A 93 -12.93 -11.04 22.75
CA GLY A 93 -12.48 -11.93 23.82
C GLY A 93 -11.37 -12.90 23.39
N VAL A 94 -10.72 -12.62 22.28
CA VAL A 94 -9.58 -13.41 21.77
C VAL A 94 -8.28 -12.74 22.17
N VAL A 95 -7.45 -13.45 22.93
CA VAL A 95 -6.12 -12.96 23.29
C VAL A 95 -5.16 -13.23 22.12
N PRO A 96 -4.55 -12.21 21.53
CA PRO A 96 -3.56 -12.42 20.49
C PRO A 96 -2.36 -13.22 20.99
N ASP A 97 -1.99 -14.28 20.30
CA ASP A 97 -0.83 -15.11 20.63
C ASP A 97 0.27 -14.95 19.58
N TYR A 98 1.54 -15.03 20.04
CA TYR A 98 2.72 -14.81 19.21
C TYR A 98 3.79 -15.84 19.52
N SER A 99 4.46 -16.34 18.49
CA SER A 99 5.68 -17.15 18.59
C SER A 99 6.76 -16.50 17.70
N ASP A 100 7.92 -16.23 18.28
CA ASP A 100 9.06 -15.56 17.60
C ASP A 100 8.69 -14.21 16.94
N GLY A 101 7.75 -13.46 17.53
CA GLY A 101 7.26 -12.20 16.98
C GLY A 101 6.25 -12.35 15.84
N ILE A 102 5.92 -13.57 15.44
CA ILE A 102 4.92 -13.89 14.42
C ILE A 102 3.60 -14.22 15.14
N ARG A 103 2.50 -13.59 14.69
CA ARG A 103 1.17 -13.88 15.24
C ARG A 103 0.72 -15.28 14.85
N ILE A 104 0.39 -16.10 15.82
CA ILE A 104 -0.30 -17.36 15.60
C ILE A 104 -1.69 -17.03 15.06
N THR A 105 -2.01 -17.56 13.88
CA THR A 105 -3.22 -17.17 13.14
C THR A 105 -4.05 -18.41 12.85
N ASP A 106 -5.05 -18.66 13.68
CA ASP A 106 -6.05 -19.70 13.43
C ASP A 106 -7.14 -19.20 12.44
N ALA A 107 -8.10 -20.04 12.11
CA ALA A 107 -9.18 -19.70 11.18
C ALA A 107 -10.09 -18.56 11.70
N ALA A 108 -10.28 -18.45 13.01
CA ALA A 108 -11.07 -17.39 13.61
C ALA A 108 -10.31 -16.06 13.53
N THR A 109 -9.06 -16.06 13.95
CA THR A 109 -8.15 -14.89 13.86
C THR A 109 -8.00 -14.43 12.40
N LEU A 110 -7.86 -15.34 11.45
CA LEU A 110 -7.73 -14.97 10.04
C LEU A 110 -9.00 -14.31 9.49
N ARG A 111 -10.19 -14.76 9.88
CA ARG A 111 -11.45 -14.10 9.47
C ARG A 111 -11.50 -12.65 9.95
N VAL A 112 -11.12 -12.42 11.20
CA VAL A 112 -11.04 -11.06 11.76
C VAL A 112 -9.95 -10.25 11.04
N ALA A 113 -8.76 -10.82 10.87
CA ALA A 113 -7.65 -10.17 10.17
C ALA A 113 -8.05 -9.73 8.76
N ARG A 114 -8.69 -10.60 7.99
CA ARG A 114 -9.17 -10.29 6.64
C ARG A 114 -10.12 -9.09 6.65
N ARG A 115 -11.10 -9.06 7.54
CA ARG A 115 -12.04 -7.93 7.69
C ARG A 115 -11.29 -6.64 8.00
N VAL A 116 -10.41 -6.66 8.99
CA VAL A 116 -9.63 -5.49 9.43
C VAL A 116 -8.74 -4.98 8.30
N PHE A 117 -8.02 -5.85 7.61
CA PHE A 117 -7.19 -5.44 6.47
C PHE A 117 -8.00 -4.77 5.36
N LEU A 118 -9.19 -5.30 5.04
CA LEU A 118 -10.06 -4.70 4.03
C LEU A 118 -10.59 -3.33 4.48
N GLU A 119 -11.01 -3.19 5.73
CA GLU A 119 -11.50 -1.93 6.29
C GLU A 119 -10.40 -0.85 6.30
N GLU A 120 -9.19 -1.18 6.76
CA GLU A 120 -8.06 -0.24 6.78
C GLU A 120 -7.60 0.14 5.36
N ASN A 121 -7.60 -0.83 4.44
CA ASN A 121 -7.32 -0.56 3.03
C ASN A 121 -8.32 0.43 2.45
N GLN A 122 -9.62 0.21 2.69
CA GLN A 122 -10.69 1.08 2.20
C GLN A 122 -10.59 2.49 2.81
N LYS A 123 -10.32 2.63 4.10
CA LYS A 123 -10.13 3.93 4.76
C LYS A 123 -9.01 4.75 4.10
N LEU A 124 -7.86 4.11 3.81
CA LEU A 124 -6.76 4.79 3.15
C LEU A 124 -7.13 5.20 1.71
N VAL A 125 -7.80 4.32 0.97
CA VAL A 125 -8.27 4.62 -0.40
C VAL A 125 -9.23 5.81 -0.39
N GLU A 126 -10.27 5.79 0.45
CA GLU A 126 -11.25 6.87 0.59
C GLU A 126 -10.57 8.21 0.96
N LYS A 127 -9.60 8.16 1.86
CA LYS A 127 -8.85 9.36 2.23
C LYS A 127 -8.06 9.93 1.06
N LEU A 128 -7.36 9.09 0.30
CA LEU A 128 -6.63 9.50 -0.90
C LEU A 128 -7.55 10.10 -1.96
N GLU A 129 -8.70 9.46 -2.20
CA GLU A 129 -9.71 9.93 -3.16
C GLU A 129 -10.32 11.27 -2.74
N SER A 130 -10.57 11.46 -1.43
CA SER A 130 -11.06 12.74 -0.89
C SER A 130 -10.08 13.90 -1.12
N LEU A 131 -8.78 13.60 -1.26
CA LEU A 131 -7.71 14.55 -1.57
C LEU A 131 -7.47 14.70 -3.10
N GLY A 132 -8.28 14.04 -3.93
CA GLY A 132 -8.20 14.09 -5.40
C GLY A 132 -7.15 13.14 -6.01
N SER A 133 -6.59 12.21 -5.23
CA SER A 133 -5.72 11.15 -5.74
C SER A 133 -6.53 9.94 -6.18
N ARG A 134 -6.11 9.30 -7.27
CA ARG A 134 -6.69 8.01 -7.68
C ARG A 134 -5.95 6.89 -6.99
N ALA A 135 -6.65 6.07 -6.23
CA ALA A 135 -6.10 4.89 -5.56
C ALA A 135 -6.82 3.63 -6.02
N ARG A 136 -6.12 2.50 -6.03
CA ARG A 136 -6.69 1.19 -6.35
C ARG A 136 -6.43 0.22 -5.21
N PRO A 137 -7.47 -0.23 -4.50
CA PRO A 137 -7.32 -1.29 -3.51
C PRO A 137 -6.99 -2.61 -4.21
N ILE A 138 -5.93 -3.29 -3.74
CA ILE A 138 -5.53 -4.61 -4.21
C ILE A 138 -5.28 -5.49 -2.97
N PRO A 139 -6.35 -5.91 -2.29
CA PRO A 139 -6.21 -6.63 -1.02
C PRO A 139 -5.75 -8.07 -1.17
N LEU A 140 -5.88 -8.67 -2.35
CA LEU A 140 -5.50 -10.05 -2.68
C LEU A 140 -5.10 -10.16 -4.15
N GLY A 141 -4.47 -11.30 -4.52
CA GLY A 141 -4.12 -11.62 -5.90
C GLY A 141 -2.74 -11.13 -6.33
N VAL A 142 -1.97 -10.51 -5.42
CA VAL A 142 -0.57 -10.12 -5.67
C VAL A 142 0.40 -11.15 -5.11
N PHE A 143 0.16 -11.67 -3.92
CA PHE A 143 1.07 -12.58 -3.23
C PHE A 143 0.54 -14.02 -3.30
N SER A 144 1.38 -14.94 -3.78
CA SER A 144 1.21 -16.37 -3.61
C SER A 144 2.17 -16.83 -2.50
N ALA A 145 1.69 -17.68 -1.60
CA ALA A 145 2.45 -18.12 -0.44
C ALA A 145 2.27 -19.60 -0.15
N SER A 146 3.29 -20.22 0.44
CA SER A 146 3.19 -21.52 1.13
C SER A 146 2.96 -21.29 2.62
N TYR A 147 2.49 -22.30 3.35
CA TYR A 147 2.43 -22.22 4.81
C TYR A 147 3.85 -22.08 5.38
N LEU A 148 4.06 -21.13 6.29
CA LEU A 148 5.36 -20.93 6.94
C LEU A 148 5.74 -22.14 7.80
N ASP A 149 4.83 -22.51 8.71
CA ASP A 149 4.82 -23.70 9.55
C ASP A 149 3.41 -23.80 10.12
N GLN A 150 2.59 -24.66 9.52
CA GLN A 150 1.16 -24.73 9.84
C GLN A 150 0.88 -25.23 11.26
N GLU A 151 1.72 -26.15 11.77
CA GLU A 151 1.54 -26.67 13.13
C GLU A 151 1.86 -25.61 14.18
N ARG A 152 2.84 -24.75 13.91
CA ARG A 152 3.32 -23.73 14.85
C ARG A 152 2.56 -22.41 14.74
N TYR A 153 2.32 -21.94 13.52
CA TYR A 153 1.78 -20.58 13.28
C TYR A 153 0.37 -20.58 12.69
N GLY A 154 -0.17 -21.76 12.33
CA GLY A 154 -1.48 -21.87 11.70
C GLY A 154 -1.48 -21.33 10.26
N LEU A 155 -2.38 -20.40 9.99
CA LEU A 155 -2.62 -19.81 8.66
C LEU A 155 -1.69 -18.60 8.38
N VAL A 156 -0.41 -18.79 8.61
CA VAL A 156 0.66 -17.82 8.30
C VAL A 156 1.41 -18.29 7.07
N GLY A 157 1.65 -17.38 6.14
CA GLY A 157 2.28 -17.67 4.86
C GLY A 157 3.70 -17.12 4.74
N LYS A 158 4.51 -17.83 3.95
CA LYS A 158 5.77 -17.37 3.40
C LYS A 158 5.57 -17.07 1.92
N ILE A 159 5.82 -15.83 1.52
CA ILE A 159 5.65 -15.42 0.12
C ILE A 159 6.64 -16.18 -0.77
N GLU A 160 6.11 -16.85 -1.79
CA GLU A 160 6.89 -17.60 -2.79
C GLU A 160 6.92 -16.85 -4.13
N ARG A 161 5.84 -16.12 -4.47
CA ARG A 161 5.72 -15.41 -5.73
C ARG A 161 4.93 -14.13 -5.58
N VAL A 162 5.33 -13.13 -6.37
CA VAL A 162 4.62 -11.85 -6.50
C VAL A 162 4.13 -11.70 -7.94
N ASP A 163 2.81 -11.61 -8.12
CA ASP A 163 2.21 -11.22 -9.40
C ASP A 163 2.25 -9.70 -9.52
N LYS A 164 3.00 -9.19 -10.48
CA LYS A 164 3.17 -7.75 -10.70
C LYS A 164 2.07 -7.14 -11.55
N GLU A 165 1.34 -7.94 -12.33
CA GLU A 165 0.37 -7.43 -13.30
C GLU A 165 -0.74 -6.57 -12.68
N PRO A 166 -1.37 -6.93 -11.52
CA PRO A 166 -2.36 -6.06 -10.88
C PRO A 166 -1.79 -4.70 -10.47
N ILE A 167 -0.53 -4.69 -10.00
CA ILE A 167 0.19 -3.49 -9.57
C ILE A 167 0.50 -2.60 -10.78
N GLU A 168 1.12 -3.16 -11.82
CA GLU A 168 1.48 -2.45 -13.04
C GLU A 168 0.24 -1.93 -13.77
N SER A 169 -0.85 -2.70 -13.78
CA SER A 169 -2.14 -2.27 -14.34
C SER A 169 -2.71 -1.06 -13.59
N ALA A 170 -2.63 -1.03 -12.25
CA ALA A 170 -3.06 0.11 -11.46
C ALA A 170 -2.23 1.38 -11.81
N ILE A 171 -0.91 1.24 -11.89
CA ILE A 171 0.00 2.33 -12.20
C ILE A 171 -0.21 2.84 -13.63
N ARG A 172 -0.36 1.95 -14.63
CA ARG A 172 -0.70 2.34 -16.01
C ARG A 172 -2.03 3.10 -16.09
N ALA A 173 -2.97 2.79 -15.22
CA ALA A 173 -4.24 3.52 -15.09
C ALA A 173 -4.13 4.85 -14.33
N GLY A 174 -2.92 5.24 -13.87
CA GLY A 174 -2.68 6.43 -13.08
C GLY A 174 -3.22 6.35 -11.65
N CYS A 175 -3.23 5.15 -11.07
CA CYS A 175 -3.70 4.92 -9.70
C CYS A 175 -2.54 4.51 -8.79
N LEU A 176 -2.61 4.89 -7.52
CA LEU A 176 -1.75 4.36 -6.44
C LEU A 176 -2.24 2.94 -6.08
N PRO A 177 -1.43 1.89 -6.23
CA PRO A 177 -1.79 0.55 -5.78
C PRO A 177 -1.65 0.43 -4.27
N ILE A 178 -2.74 0.05 -3.58
CA ILE A 178 -2.79 -0.10 -2.12
C ILE A 178 -2.99 -1.58 -1.78
N LEU A 179 -1.96 -2.22 -1.26
CA LEU A 179 -1.87 -3.65 -0.99
C LEU A 179 -1.99 -3.93 0.51
N THR A 180 -2.47 -5.12 0.84
CA THR A 180 -2.51 -5.65 2.21
C THR A 180 -1.49 -6.78 2.40
N SER A 181 -1.24 -7.16 3.66
CA SER A 181 -0.40 -8.30 4.03
C SER A 181 -1.19 -9.62 4.01
N LEU A 182 -1.94 -9.88 2.93
CA LEU A 182 -2.65 -11.13 2.70
C LEU A 182 -2.15 -11.80 1.41
N ALA A 183 -2.03 -13.12 1.45
CA ALA A 183 -1.61 -13.94 0.32
C ALA A 183 -2.59 -15.08 0.04
N LEU A 184 -2.44 -15.74 -1.10
CA LEU A 184 -3.16 -16.97 -1.45
C LEU A 184 -2.16 -18.13 -1.53
N SER A 185 -2.51 -19.27 -0.93
CA SER A 185 -1.83 -20.54 -1.14
C SER A 185 -2.28 -21.18 -2.46
N GLU A 186 -1.60 -22.24 -2.89
CA GLU A 186 -1.95 -22.96 -4.12
C GLU A 186 -3.35 -23.57 -4.07
N ASP A 187 -3.81 -23.98 -2.91
CA ASP A 187 -5.17 -24.52 -2.66
C ASP A 187 -6.24 -23.43 -2.47
N GLY A 188 -5.86 -22.14 -2.62
CA GLY A 188 -6.78 -21.01 -2.52
C GLY A 188 -7.07 -20.55 -1.09
N GLN A 189 -6.36 -21.07 -0.09
CA GLN A 189 -6.47 -20.60 1.29
C GLN A 189 -5.83 -19.22 1.43
N ILE A 190 -6.51 -18.29 2.07
CA ILE A 190 -5.93 -16.99 2.44
C ILE A 190 -4.96 -17.20 3.62
N LEU A 191 -3.78 -16.61 3.52
CA LEU A 191 -2.74 -16.63 4.54
C LEU A 191 -2.38 -15.21 4.97
N ASN A 192 -2.08 -15.04 6.25
CA ASN A 192 -1.49 -13.83 6.80
C ASN A 192 0.04 -13.84 6.54
N VAL A 193 0.63 -12.75 5.99
CA VAL A 193 2.05 -12.68 5.62
C VAL A 193 2.74 -11.43 6.16
#